data_f018fd5d444b3931f68037b72cf90517
#
_entry.id   f018fd5d444b3931f68037b72cf90517
#
_cell.length_a   1.000
_cell.length_b   1.000
_cell.length_c   1.000
_cell.angle_alpha   90.00
_cell.angle_beta   90.00
_cell.angle_gamma   90.00
#
_symmetry.space_group_name_H-M   'P 1'
#
loop_
_entity.id
_entity.type
_entity.pdbx_description
1 polymer ?
#
loop_
_entity_poly.entity_id
_entity_poly.type
_entity_poly.pdbx_seq_one_letter_code
_entity_poly.pdbx_strand_id
1 'polypeptide(L)'
;IKDCKKNMSSVEFLAKKIGYVRNSIFGGLWSFESNADMADSAYTNEELRPHTDSTYSNDAPGLQLLLCCEYDAKGGDSIMVDGLKIAETIKSKNQNLYDVLTKINVPGNYTGDGVILEAKRPIIKLDDNNHINQISFNNYDRAPFRLDPELTKIFYEAISLFDNLANSKQYQWRHILKPGELLIFNNWRVMHG
;
A
#
# COMPACT_ATOMS: atom_id res chain seq x y z
N ILE A 1 10.94 8.49 -13.18
CA ILE A 1 11.81 9.64 -13.51
C ILE A 1 13.25 9.21 -13.27
N LYS A 2 14.16 9.61 -14.13
CA LYS A 2 15.58 9.27 -14.03
C LYS A 2 16.43 10.53 -13.85
N ASP A 3 17.68 10.33 -13.48
CA ASP A 3 18.69 11.40 -13.32
C ASP A 3 18.31 12.48 -12.30
N CYS A 4 17.55 12.09 -11.27
CA CYS A 4 17.24 12.96 -10.13
C CYS A 4 18.49 13.16 -9.26
N LYS A 5 18.67 14.36 -8.70
CA LYS A 5 19.66 14.54 -7.64
C LYS A 5 19.26 13.68 -6.43
N LYS A 6 20.24 12.97 -5.87
CA LYS A 6 20.06 11.99 -4.78
C LYS A 6 19.90 12.68 -3.41
N ASN A 7 18.85 13.46 -3.27
CA ASN A 7 18.56 14.20 -2.03
C ASN A 7 17.06 14.52 -1.90
N MET A 8 16.63 14.83 -0.69
CA MET A 8 15.24 15.19 -0.37
C MET A 8 14.73 16.38 -1.17
N SER A 9 15.58 17.38 -1.48
CA SER A 9 15.15 18.56 -2.22
C SER A 9 14.63 18.24 -3.62
N SER A 10 15.11 17.16 -4.24
CA SER A 10 14.61 16.70 -5.55
C SER A 10 13.20 16.15 -5.43
N VAL A 11 12.92 15.37 -4.38
CA VAL A 11 11.59 14.83 -4.11
C VAL A 11 10.63 15.98 -3.80
N GLU A 12 11.03 16.90 -2.93
CA GLU A 12 10.23 18.05 -2.56
C GLU A 12 9.89 18.96 -3.77
N PHE A 13 10.87 19.22 -4.61
CA PHE A 13 10.68 19.99 -5.84
C PHE A 13 9.63 19.35 -6.76
N LEU A 14 9.71 18.04 -6.97
CA LEU A 14 8.76 17.32 -7.81
C LEU A 14 7.37 17.24 -7.16
N ALA A 15 7.32 16.96 -5.86
CA ALA A 15 6.06 16.91 -5.12
C ALA A 15 5.31 18.25 -5.20
N LYS A 16 5.99 19.37 -5.00
CA LYS A 16 5.40 20.72 -5.10
C LYS A 16 4.91 21.10 -6.52
N LYS A 17 5.38 20.40 -7.57
CA LYS A 17 4.84 20.57 -8.93
C LYS A 17 3.49 19.85 -9.10
N ILE A 18 3.22 18.84 -8.29
CA ILE A 18 1.98 18.07 -8.31
C ILE A 18 0.95 18.67 -7.35
N GLY A 19 1.39 19.02 -6.13
CA GLY A 19 0.51 19.54 -5.09
C GLY A 19 1.22 19.76 -3.77
N TYR A 20 0.45 19.72 -2.69
CA TYR A 20 1.00 19.86 -1.34
C TYR A 20 1.77 18.59 -0.92
N VAL A 21 2.91 18.81 -0.25
CA VAL A 21 3.54 17.73 0.52
C VAL A 21 2.71 17.52 1.78
N ARG A 22 2.08 16.37 1.89
CA ARG A 22 1.28 16.00 3.05
C ARG A 22 2.18 15.64 4.23
N ASN A 23 1.91 16.16 5.39
CA ASN A 23 2.51 15.70 6.64
C ASN A 23 1.79 14.45 7.13
N SER A 24 2.55 13.40 7.38
CA SER A 24 2.12 12.19 8.08
C SER A 24 2.71 12.18 9.50
N ILE A 25 2.49 11.09 10.24
CA ILE A 25 3.18 10.87 11.53
C ILE A 25 4.71 10.78 11.36
N PHE A 26 5.20 10.48 10.17
CA PHE A 26 6.63 10.44 9.82
C PHE A 26 7.14 11.79 9.25
N GLY A 27 6.33 12.84 9.25
CA GLY A 27 6.62 14.11 8.60
C GLY A 27 6.14 14.16 7.15
N GLY A 28 6.56 15.20 6.41
CA GLY A 28 6.24 15.38 4.99
C GLY A 28 7.23 14.68 4.06
N LEU A 29 8.51 14.75 4.44
CA LEU A 29 9.63 14.12 3.73
C LEU A 29 10.49 13.41 4.76
N TRP A 30 10.83 12.16 4.50
CA TRP A 30 11.75 11.40 5.34
C TRP A 30 12.64 10.51 4.49
N SER A 31 13.74 10.09 5.05
CA SER A 31 14.61 9.06 4.49
C SER A 31 14.57 7.83 5.39
N PHE A 32 14.68 6.68 4.80
CA PHE A 32 14.84 5.42 5.51
C PHE A 32 15.97 4.61 4.86
N GLU A 33 16.62 3.84 5.67
CA GLU A 33 17.60 2.82 5.26
C GLU A 33 17.29 1.54 6.03
N SER A 34 17.73 0.41 5.50
CA SER A 34 17.54 -0.86 6.19
C SER A 34 18.24 -0.83 7.55
N ASN A 35 17.47 -1.00 8.62
CA ASN A 35 17.97 -0.99 10.01
C ASN A 35 17.19 -2.01 10.84
N ALA A 36 17.87 -3.05 11.31
CA ALA A 36 17.26 -4.15 12.07
C ALA A 36 16.70 -3.74 13.45
N ASP A 37 17.08 -2.57 13.97
CA ASP A 37 16.66 -2.08 15.28
C ASP A 37 15.34 -1.27 15.24
N MET A 38 14.81 -1.02 14.05
CA MET A 38 13.57 -0.25 13.87
C MET A 38 12.35 -1.17 13.83
N ALA A 39 11.26 -0.72 14.47
CA ALA A 39 10.02 -1.50 14.59
C ALA A 39 9.14 -1.49 13.33
N ASP A 40 9.29 -0.47 12.47
CA ASP A 40 8.51 -0.37 11.23
C ASP A 40 9.07 -1.31 10.16
N SER A 41 8.16 -1.99 9.45
CA SER A 41 8.49 -2.94 8.38
C SER A 41 9.28 -2.31 7.22
N ALA A 42 9.17 -1.00 7.00
CA ALA A 42 9.94 -0.26 6.00
C ALA A 42 11.46 -0.32 6.22
N TYR A 43 11.91 -0.62 7.45
CA TYR A 43 13.33 -0.71 7.81
C TYR A 43 13.86 -2.15 7.85
N THR A 44 13.02 -3.15 7.61
CA THR A 44 13.43 -4.56 7.66
C THR A 44 14.11 -5.01 6.35
N ASN A 45 14.85 -6.11 6.43
CA ASN A 45 15.43 -6.80 5.26
C ASN A 45 14.49 -7.90 4.70
N GLU A 46 13.28 -8.01 5.24
CA GLU A 46 12.31 -8.99 4.78
C GLU A 46 11.54 -8.49 3.55
N GLU A 47 11.18 -9.39 2.67
CA GLU A 47 10.33 -9.06 1.53
C GLU A 47 8.96 -8.63 2.02
N LEU A 48 8.57 -7.39 1.74
CA LEU A 48 7.22 -6.91 2.01
C LEU A 48 6.27 -7.39 0.91
N ARG A 49 5.17 -8.01 1.33
CA ARG A 49 4.09 -8.36 0.40
C ARG A 49 3.40 -7.12 -0.13
N PRO A 50 2.84 -7.18 -1.34
CA PRO A 50 2.10 -6.06 -1.91
C PRO A 50 1.01 -5.55 -0.97
N HIS A 51 1.09 -4.26 -0.62
CA HIS A 51 0.18 -3.56 0.29
C HIS A 51 -0.05 -2.12 -0.13
N THR A 52 -1.06 -1.48 0.43
CA THR A 52 -1.24 -0.03 0.41
C THR A 52 -0.95 0.54 1.78
N ASP A 53 -0.35 1.73 1.82
CA ASP A 53 0.03 2.38 3.07
C ASP A 53 -1.13 3.02 3.81
N SER A 54 -0.95 3.12 5.14
CA SER A 54 -1.81 3.86 6.07
C SER A 54 -3.27 3.42 6.02
N THR A 55 -3.51 2.10 6.02
CA THR A 55 -4.87 1.56 6.13
C THR A 55 -5.53 1.91 7.46
N TYR A 56 -4.74 2.30 8.43
CA TYR A 56 -5.13 2.79 9.75
C TYR A 56 -5.48 4.30 9.79
N SER A 57 -5.36 5.02 8.67
CA SER A 57 -5.68 6.46 8.60
C SER A 57 -6.93 6.69 7.72
N ASN A 58 -7.88 7.49 8.19
CA ASN A 58 -9.06 7.87 7.39
C ASN A 58 -8.68 8.63 6.12
N ASP A 59 -7.54 9.30 6.15
CA ASP A 59 -6.96 10.05 5.05
C ASP A 59 -5.63 9.42 4.64
N ALA A 60 -5.69 8.24 4.02
CA ALA A 60 -4.51 7.55 3.50
C ALA A 60 -3.83 8.38 2.37
N PRO A 61 -2.49 8.37 2.27
CA PRO A 61 -1.79 9.11 1.22
C PRO A 61 -2.25 8.67 -0.17
N GLY A 62 -2.46 9.65 -1.06
CA GLY A 62 -2.78 9.40 -2.47
C GLY A 62 -1.52 9.10 -3.27
N LEU A 63 -0.81 10.13 -3.72
CA LEU A 63 0.45 9.94 -4.43
C LEU A 63 1.62 9.79 -3.47
N GLN A 64 2.49 8.84 -3.80
CA GLN A 64 3.75 8.63 -3.11
C GLN A 64 4.91 8.78 -4.08
N LEU A 65 6.01 9.35 -3.61
CA LEU A 65 7.24 9.57 -4.34
C LEU A 65 8.38 8.86 -3.60
N LEU A 66 9.02 7.91 -4.26
CA LEU A 66 10.13 7.14 -3.72
C LEU A 66 11.38 7.38 -4.57
N LEU A 67 12.40 8.03 -4.00
CA LEU A 67 13.70 8.26 -4.65
C LEU A 67 14.74 7.31 -4.08
N CYS A 68 15.39 6.55 -4.94
CA CYS A 68 16.59 5.82 -4.58
C CYS A 68 17.78 6.77 -4.50
N CYS A 69 18.33 6.97 -3.32
CA CYS A 69 19.53 7.77 -3.10
C CYS A 69 20.79 6.93 -3.20
N GLU A 70 20.79 5.74 -2.61
CA GLU A 70 21.91 4.81 -2.57
C GLU A 70 21.39 3.38 -2.74
N TYR A 71 22.20 2.52 -3.32
CA TYR A 71 21.89 1.11 -3.45
C TYR A 71 23.20 0.31 -3.37
N ASP A 72 23.36 -0.42 -2.30
CA ASP A 72 24.48 -1.34 -2.04
C ASP A 72 23.95 -2.62 -1.40
N ALA A 73 23.15 -3.35 -2.17
CA ALA A 73 22.48 -4.55 -1.68
C ALA A 73 22.34 -5.60 -2.80
N LYS A 74 21.92 -6.81 -2.41
CA LYS A 74 21.41 -7.83 -3.33
C LYS A 74 19.92 -7.98 -3.09
N GLY A 75 19.10 -7.96 -4.15
CA GLY A 75 17.64 -7.94 -4.03
C GLY A 75 17.08 -6.54 -3.82
N GLY A 76 15.98 -6.39 -3.09
CA GLY A 76 15.33 -5.09 -2.87
C GLY A 76 14.59 -4.59 -4.11
N ASP A 77 13.99 -5.51 -4.86
CA ASP A 77 13.09 -5.15 -5.96
C ASP A 77 11.91 -4.37 -5.40
N SER A 78 11.62 -3.21 -5.96
CA SER A 78 10.31 -2.59 -5.77
C SER A 78 9.25 -3.38 -6.51
N ILE A 79 8.23 -3.81 -5.80
CA ILE A 79 7.09 -4.55 -6.35
C ILE A 79 5.92 -3.58 -6.51
N MET A 80 5.29 -3.58 -7.69
CA MET A 80 4.08 -2.81 -7.95
C MET A 80 2.99 -3.71 -8.53
N VAL A 81 1.78 -3.60 -7.96
CA VAL A 81 0.61 -4.38 -8.36
C VAL A 81 -0.58 -3.46 -8.58
N ASP A 82 -1.21 -3.52 -9.74
CA ASP A 82 -2.44 -2.77 -10.00
C ASP A 82 -3.62 -3.40 -9.25
N GLY A 83 -3.98 -2.80 -8.11
CA GLY A 83 -5.08 -3.28 -7.26
C GLY A 83 -6.45 -3.22 -7.92
N LEU A 84 -6.68 -2.29 -8.87
CA LEU A 84 -7.90 -2.27 -9.68
C LEU A 84 -7.99 -3.53 -10.54
N LYS A 85 -6.88 -3.91 -11.16
CA LYS A 85 -6.82 -5.13 -11.97
C LYS A 85 -7.10 -6.38 -11.16
N ILE A 86 -6.59 -6.45 -9.93
CA ILE A 86 -6.91 -7.53 -9.00
C ILE A 86 -8.40 -7.56 -8.69
N ALA A 87 -8.98 -6.40 -8.33
CA ALA A 87 -10.40 -6.28 -7.99
C ALA A 87 -11.31 -6.70 -9.18
N GLU A 88 -11.02 -6.23 -10.39
CA GLU A 88 -11.73 -6.64 -11.61
C GLU A 88 -11.61 -8.14 -11.88
N THR A 89 -10.44 -8.72 -11.64
CA THR A 89 -10.21 -10.15 -11.81
C THR A 89 -11.07 -10.95 -10.82
N ILE A 90 -11.15 -10.52 -9.56
CA ILE A 90 -12.01 -11.17 -8.56
C ILE A 90 -13.48 -11.05 -8.96
N LYS A 91 -13.91 -9.84 -9.35
CA LYS A 91 -15.28 -9.59 -9.81
C LYS A 91 -15.69 -10.53 -10.95
N SER A 92 -14.80 -10.73 -11.91
CA SER A 92 -15.07 -11.61 -13.06
C SER A 92 -15.10 -13.09 -12.71
N LYS A 93 -14.33 -13.51 -11.68
CA LYS A 93 -14.25 -14.91 -11.26
C LYS A 93 -15.30 -15.29 -10.23
N ASN A 94 -15.59 -14.41 -9.30
CA ASN A 94 -16.51 -14.66 -8.17
C ASN A 94 -17.08 -13.34 -7.65
N GLN A 95 -18.29 -12.99 -8.11
CA GLN A 95 -19.00 -11.78 -7.71
C GLN A 95 -19.27 -11.74 -6.19
N ASN A 96 -19.55 -12.88 -5.55
CA ASN A 96 -19.81 -12.94 -4.12
C ASN A 96 -18.58 -12.53 -3.30
N LEU A 97 -17.39 -13.03 -3.65
CA LEU A 97 -16.16 -12.63 -2.99
C LEU A 97 -15.80 -11.16 -3.23
N TYR A 98 -16.07 -10.66 -4.45
CA TYR A 98 -15.93 -9.23 -4.75
C TYR A 98 -16.86 -8.38 -3.86
N ASP A 99 -18.11 -8.77 -3.74
CA ASP A 99 -19.10 -8.06 -2.90
C ASP A 99 -18.69 -8.02 -1.43
N VAL A 100 -18.12 -9.10 -0.91
CA VAL A 100 -17.57 -9.15 0.44
C VAL A 100 -16.45 -8.13 0.63
N LEU A 101 -15.53 -8.03 -0.34
CA LEU A 101 -14.41 -7.08 -0.29
C LEU A 101 -14.85 -5.61 -0.44
N THR A 102 -16.04 -5.36 -1.00
CA THR A 102 -16.61 -4.01 -1.13
C THR A 102 -17.49 -3.58 0.03
N LYS A 103 -18.02 -4.53 0.81
CA LYS A 103 -19.03 -4.26 1.85
C LYS A 103 -18.50 -4.34 3.28
N ILE A 104 -17.51 -5.21 3.52
CA ILE A 104 -16.96 -5.40 4.87
C ILE A 104 -15.90 -4.34 5.14
N ASN A 105 -16.16 -3.52 6.16
CA ASN A 105 -15.16 -2.57 6.65
C ASN A 105 -14.11 -3.30 7.49
N VAL A 106 -12.89 -3.30 7.01
CA VAL A 106 -11.73 -3.90 7.66
C VAL A 106 -11.06 -2.83 8.53
N PRO A 107 -10.86 -3.07 9.83
CA PRO A 107 -10.14 -2.14 10.68
C PRO A 107 -8.63 -2.22 10.43
N GLY A 108 -8.00 -1.06 10.37
CA GLY A 108 -6.55 -0.90 10.47
C GLY A 108 -6.21 -0.19 11.78
N ASN A 109 -5.07 -0.55 12.37
CA ASN A 109 -4.56 0.05 13.59
C ASN A 109 -3.05 0.29 13.47
N TYR A 110 -2.62 1.42 14.00
CA TYR A 110 -1.21 1.71 14.24
C TYR A 110 -1.04 2.26 15.65
N THR A 111 -0.12 1.67 16.39
CA THR A 111 0.25 2.14 17.73
C THR A 111 1.78 2.27 17.78
N GLY A 112 2.26 3.48 17.84
CA GLY A 112 3.70 3.78 17.85
C GLY A 112 3.93 5.29 17.85
N ASP A 113 5.16 5.72 18.07
CA ASP A 113 5.61 7.12 18.00
C ASP A 113 4.73 8.11 18.79
N GLY A 114 4.13 7.65 19.90
CA GLY A 114 3.26 8.46 20.76
C GLY A 114 1.85 8.68 20.22
N VAL A 115 1.44 7.98 19.17
CA VAL A 115 0.10 8.08 18.57
C VAL A 115 -0.60 6.72 18.48
N ILE A 116 -1.93 6.76 18.46
CA ILE A 116 -2.80 5.63 18.14
C ILE A 116 -3.68 6.09 16.99
N LEU A 117 -3.62 5.38 15.88
CA LEU A 117 -4.42 5.65 14.68
C LEU A 117 -5.29 4.45 14.35
N GLU A 118 -6.56 4.71 14.09
CA GLU A 118 -7.52 3.68 13.72
C GLU A 118 -8.41 4.17 12.58
N ALA A 119 -8.63 3.32 11.60
CA ALA A 119 -9.59 3.57 10.53
C ALA A 119 -10.27 2.27 10.11
N LYS A 120 -11.46 2.39 9.51
CA LYS A 120 -12.20 1.25 8.99
C LYS A 120 -12.70 1.57 7.59
N ARG A 121 -12.38 0.70 6.63
CA ARG A 121 -12.90 0.81 5.27
C ARG A 121 -12.87 -0.54 4.56
N PRO A 122 -13.65 -0.71 3.49
CA PRO A 122 -13.58 -1.94 2.69
C PRO A 122 -12.23 -2.01 1.95
N ILE A 123 -11.80 -3.22 1.61
CA ILE A 123 -10.59 -3.45 0.80
C ILE A 123 -10.76 -2.82 -0.59
N ILE A 124 -11.96 -2.92 -1.16
CA ILE A 124 -12.33 -2.29 -2.44
C ILE A 124 -13.39 -1.24 -2.13
N LYS A 125 -12.99 0.02 -2.08
CA LYS A 125 -13.92 1.14 -1.87
C LYS A 125 -14.50 1.57 -3.21
N LEU A 126 -15.82 1.67 -3.26
CA LEU A 126 -16.56 2.18 -4.42
C LEU A 126 -16.94 3.65 -4.21
N ASP A 127 -17.11 4.38 -5.31
CA ASP A 127 -17.75 5.70 -5.34
C ASP A 127 -19.29 5.55 -5.43
N ASP A 128 -19.99 6.67 -5.45
CA ASP A 128 -21.46 6.72 -5.53
C ASP A 128 -22.02 6.16 -6.84
N ASN A 129 -21.18 5.99 -7.86
CA ASN A 129 -21.52 5.39 -9.16
C ASN A 129 -21.11 3.91 -9.26
N ASN A 130 -20.68 3.30 -8.15
CA ASN A 130 -20.16 1.94 -8.08
C ASN A 130 -18.87 1.70 -8.87
N HIS A 131 -18.10 2.73 -9.16
CA HIS A 131 -16.73 2.58 -9.69
C HIS A 131 -15.74 2.39 -8.53
N ILE A 132 -14.68 1.64 -8.79
CA ILE A 132 -13.62 1.45 -7.79
C ILE A 132 -12.88 2.77 -7.60
N ASN A 133 -12.95 3.31 -6.39
CA ASN A 133 -12.34 4.58 -6.02
C ASN A 133 -11.01 4.40 -5.29
N GLN A 134 -10.91 3.35 -4.45
CA GLN A 134 -9.71 3.12 -3.66
C GLN A 134 -9.54 1.64 -3.34
N ILE A 135 -8.30 1.18 -3.36
CA ILE A 135 -7.86 -0.09 -2.78
C ILE A 135 -7.21 0.22 -1.42
N SER A 136 -7.59 -0.53 -0.39
CA SER A 136 -7.05 -0.41 0.96
C SER A 136 -6.72 -1.81 1.49
N PHE A 137 -5.51 -2.26 1.26
CA PHE A 137 -5.08 -3.62 1.60
C PHE A 137 -3.70 -3.60 2.24
N ASN A 138 -3.66 -3.94 3.53
CA ASN A 138 -2.41 -4.15 4.27
C ASN A 138 -2.67 -5.16 5.39
N ASN A 139 -2.07 -6.35 5.27
CA ASN A 139 -2.21 -7.38 6.29
C ASN A 139 -1.37 -7.11 7.55
N TYR A 140 -0.37 -6.24 7.47
CA TYR A 140 0.46 -5.87 8.63
C TYR A 140 -0.28 -4.93 9.59
N ASP A 141 -1.11 -4.02 9.04
CA ASP A 141 -1.88 -3.04 9.80
C ASP A 141 -3.26 -3.54 10.23
N ARG A 142 -3.70 -4.69 9.73
CA ARG A 142 -5.06 -5.17 9.97
C ARG A 142 -5.29 -5.51 11.44
N ALA A 143 -6.20 -4.76 12.06
CA ALA A 143 -6.60 -4.98 13.44
C ALA A 143 -7.57 -6.17 13.59
N PRO A 144 -7.61 -6.82 14.77
CA PRO A 144 -8.63 -7.82 15.07
C PRO A 144 -10.04 -7.24 15.01
N PHE A 145 -10.97 -7.98 14.41
CA PHE A 145 -12.40 -7.63 14.40
C PHE A 145 -13.28 -8.90 14.40
N ARG A 146 -14.56 -8.72 14.63
CA ARG A 146 -15.51 -9.82 14.72
C ARG A 146 -16.52 -9.76 13.59
N LEU A 147 -16.75 -10.90 13.00
CA LEU A 147 -17.81 -11.18 12.03
C LEU A 147 -18.55 -12.43 12.54
N ASP A 148 -19.78 -12.65 12.05
CA ASP A 148 -20.44 -13.93 12.27
C ASP A 148 -19.65 -15.07 11.58
N PRO A 149 -19.82 -16.34 12.06
CA PRO A 149 -19.01 -17.45 11.57
C PRO A 149 -19.06 -17.66 10.04
N GLU A 150 -20.25 -17.57 9.45
CA GLU A 150 -20.42 -17.74 8.01
C GLU A 150 -19.76 -16.60 7.21
N LEU A 151 -19.95 -15.37 7.67
CA LEU A 151 -19.34 -14.20 7.05
C LEU A 151 -17.82 -14.21 7.23
N THR A 152 -17.32 -14.71 8.37
CA THR A 152 -15.90 -14.87 8.64
C THR A 152 -15.26 -15.79 7.58
N LYS A 153 -15.87 -16.94 7.31
CA LYS A 153 -15.37 -17.90 6.33
C LYS A 153 -15.25 -17.28 4.93
N ILE A 154 -16.33 -16.65 4.47
CA ILE A 154 -16.37 -16.02 3.14
C ILE A 154 -15.40 -14.86 3.06
N PHE A 155 -15.27 -14.06 4.14
CA PHE A 155 -14.31 -12.97 4.19
C PHE A 155 -12.86 -13.45 4.05
N TYR A 156 -12.48 -14.51 4.78
CA TYR A 156 -11.11 -15.05 4.68
C TYR A 156 -10.85 -15.75 3.34
N GLU A 157 -11.86 -16.31 2.70
CA GLU A 157 -11.77 -16.81 1.33
C GLU A 157 -11.50 -15.65 0.35
N ALA A 158 -12.25 -14.56 0.48
CA ALA A 158 -12.11 -13.37 -0.37
C ALA A 158 -10.74 -12.69 -0.21
N ILE A 159 -10.29 -12.50 1.03
CA ILE A 159 -9.00 -11.85 1.31
C ILE A 159 -7.82 -12.74 0.87
N SER A 160 -7.94 -14.06 1.02
CA SER A 160 -6.93 -15.01 0.55
C SER A 160 -6.83 -15.00 -0.97
N LEU A 161 -7.95 -14.93 -1.68
CA LEU A 161 -7.94 -14.80 -3.14
C LEU A 161 -7.28 -13.48 -3.57
N PHE A 162 -7.59 -12.38 -2.90
CA PHE A 162 -6.99 -11.06 -3.18
C PHE A 162 -5.47 -11.09 -2.98
N ASP A 163 -5.01 -11.60 -1.82
CA ASP A 163 -3.59 -11.74 -1.48
C ASP A 163 -2.84 -12.66 -2.46
N ASN A 164 -3.42 -13.81 -2.80
CA ASN A 164 -2.81 -14.76 -3.74
C ASN A 164 -2.64 -14.16 -5.14
N LEU A 165 -3.63 -13.41 -5.62
CA LEU A 165 -3.53 -12.72 -6.90
C LEU A 165 -2.45 -11.62 -6.85
N ALA A 166 -2.42 -10.82 -5.79
CA ALA A 166 -1.43 -9.76 -5.61
C ALA A 166 0.01 -10.31 -5.52
N ASN A 167 0.17 -11.49 -4.92
CA ASN A 167 1.48 -12.16 -4.82
C ASN A 167 1.85 -12.97 -6.07
N SER A 168 0.95 -13.10 -7.04
CA SER A 168 1.25 -13.81 -8.30
C SER A 168 2.11 -12.94 -9.22
N LYS A 169 3.22 -13.51 -9.69
CA LYS A 169 4.20 -12.83 -10.56
C LYS A 169 3.58 -12.21 -11.81
N GLN A 170 2.51 -12.78 -12.35
CA GLN A 170 1.82 -12.25 -13.54
C GLN A 170 1.14 -10.89 -13.33
N TYR A 171 0.89 -10.51 -12.07
CA TYR A 171 0.29 -9.20 -11.71
C TYR A 171 1.32 -8.22 -11.17
N GLN A 172 2.58 -8.64 -11.00
CA GLN A 172 3.63 -7.83 -10.41
C GLN A 172 4.52 -7.21 -11.50
N TRP A 173 4.70 -5.92 -11.42
CA TRP A 173 5.86 -5.25 -11.99
C TRP A 173 6.94 -5.18 -10.94
N ARG A 174 8.17 -5.58 -11.29
CA ARG A 174 9.33 -5.58 -10.40
C ARG A 174 10.46 -4.78 -11.01
N HIS A 175 11.10 -3.95 -10.21
CA HIS A 175 12.23 -3.14 -10.65
C HIS A 175 13.15 -2.81 -9.47
N ILE A 176 14.45 -2.99 -9.66
CA ILE A 176 15.44 -2.48 -8.72
C ILE A 176 15.69 -1.02 -9.06
N LEU A 177 15.24 -0.12 -8.18
CA LEU A 177 15.48 1.31 -8.32
C LEU A 177 16.99 1.59 -8.21
N LYS A 178 17.53 2.30 -9.19
CA LYS A 178 18.92 2.73 -9.20
C LYS A 178 19.06 4.11 -8.57
N PRO A 179 20.23 4.44 -7.97
CA PRO A 179 20.47 5.78 -7.45
C PRO A 179 20.18 6.88 -8.48
N GLY A 180 19.28 7.81 -8.11
CA GLY A 180 18.78 8.86 -9.00
C GLY A 180 17.51 8.49 -9.76
N GLU A 181 16.97 7.28 -9.60
CA GLU A 181 15.63 6.94 -10.09
C GLU A 181 14.57 7.27 -9.04
N LEU A 182 13.51 7.95 -9.49
CA LEU A 182 12.35 8.30 -8.67
C LEU A 182 11.11 7.65 -9.23
N LEU A 183 10.41 6.91 -8.39
CA LEU A 183 9.14 6.28 -8.67
C LEU A 183 8.01 7.14 -8.12
N ILE A 184 6.93 7.31 -8.89
CA ILE A 184 5.69 7.98 -8.45
C ILE A 184 4.56 7.01 -8.70
N PHE A 185 3.74 6.78 -7.69
CA PHE A 185 2.57 5.91 -7.80
C PHE A 185 1.39 6.40 -6.97
N ASN A 186 0.20 5.96 -7.34
CA ASN A 186 -1.03 6.26 -6.61
C ASN A 186 -1.31 5.11 -5.63
N ASN A 187 -1.13 5.35 -4.35
CA ASN A 187 -1.34 4.39 -3.26
C ASN A 187 -2.82 3.97 -3.10
N TRP A 188 -3.76 4.72 -3.68
CA TRP A 188 -5.17 4.31 -3.69
C TRP A 188 -5.47 3.27 -4.77
N ARG A 189 -4.53 3.02 -5.66
CA ARG A 189 -4.65 2.06 -6.75
C ARG A 189 -3.59 0.98 -6.73
N VAL A 190 -2.34 1.38 -6.50
CA VAL A 190 -1.17 0.51 -6.64
C VAL A 190 -0.75 0.01 -5.26
N MET A 191 -0.75 -1.31 -5.12
CA MET A 191 -0.08 -1.96 -4.00
C MET A 191 1.41 -2.07 -4.31
N HIS A 192 2.24 -1.89 -3.30
CA HIS A 192 3.69 -1.92 -3.41
C HIS A 192 4.32 -2.80 -2.31
N GLY A 193 5.58 -3.21 -2.54
CA GLY A 193 6.39 -3.98 -1.62
C GLY A 193 7.86 -3.99 -2.02
#